data_45ff17d5d125be7bf063485b410d66ea
#
_entry.id   45ff17d5d125be7bf063485b410d66ea
#
_cell.length_a   1.000
_cell.length_b   1.000
_cell.length_c   1.000
_cell.angle_alpha   90.00
_cell.angle_beta   90.00
_cell.angle_gamma   90.00
#
_symmetry.space_group_name_H-M   'P 1'
#
loop_
_entity.id
_entity.type
_entity.pdbx_description
1 polymer ?
#
loop_
_entity_poly.entity_id
_entity_poly.type
_entity_poly.pdbx_seq_one_letter_code
_entity_poly.pdbx_strand_id
1 'polypeptide(L)'
;MEKYTIEWHYDGFTYVFHTLASLFSYRQVDLGTRQMIEQTDLRPDCKVLDLGCGYGVVGIWAAHTIGAEKVVMSDVNIAALKIAAENVKANNLDKIQLIHSNGFDHIHDVDFSLIMSNPPYHTD
;
A
#
# COMPACT_ATOMS: atom_id res chain seq x y z
N MET A 1 -14.33 15.37 -4.38
CA MET A 1 -13.07 15.35 -3.62
C MET A 1 -11.89 15.51 -4.58
N GLU A 2 -10.95 16.31 -4.19
CA GLU A 2 -9.82 16.67 -5.04
C GLU A 2 -8.82 15.53 -5.13
N LYS A 3 -8.48 15.16 -6.35
CA LYS A 3 -7.47 14.14 -6.65
C LYS A 3 -6.14 14.78 -6.96
N TYR A 4 -5.07 14.10 -6.58
CA TYR A 4 -3.71 14.47 -6.93
C TYR A 4 -3.02 13.28 -7.55
N THR A 5 -1.97 13.56 -8.32
CA THR A 5 -1.09 12.52 -8.86
C THR A 5 0.32 12.85 -8.39
N ILE A 6 0.97 11.85 -7.80
CA ILE A 6 2.35 12.02 -7.30
C ILE A 6 3.26 11.00 -7.95
N GLU A 7 4.53 11.35 -8.05
CA GLU A 7 5.58 10.44 -8.49
C GLU A 7 6.51 10.10 -7.34
N TRP A 8 6.98 8.88 -7.34
CA TRP A 8 7.95 8.42 -6.37
C TRP A 8 9.03 7.61 -7.08
N HIS A 9 10.26 8.11 -7.00
CA HIS A 9 11.42 7.45 -7.60
C HIS A 9 12.09 6.61 -6.52
N TYR A 10 12.16 5.31 -6.76
CA TYR A 10 12.76 4.39 -5.80
C TYR A 10 13.41 3.24 -6.54
N ASP A 11 14.69 2.96 -6.20
CA ASP A 11 15.47 1.83 -6.72
C ASP A 11 15.43 1.74 -8.25
N GLY A 12 15.60 2.88 -8.90
CA GLY A 12 15.62 2.97 -10.37
C GLY A 12 14.28 2.88 -11.05
N PHE A 13 13.18 2.82 -10.29
CA PHE A 13 11.83 2.74 -10.83
C PHE A 13 11.01 3.98 -10.43
N THR A 14 10.17 4.44 -11.33
CA THR A 14 9.25 5.55 -11.05
C THR A 14 7.85 5.01 -10.85
N TYR A 15 7.36 5.15 -9.62
CA TYR A 15 5.98 4.82 -9.28
C TYR A 15 5.11 6.05 -9.46
N VAL A 16 3.89 5.84 -9.95
CA VAL A 16 2.89 6.89 -10.06
C VAL A 16 1.68 6.49 -9.24
N PHE A 17 1.26 7.38 -8.35
CA PHE A 17 0.09 7.13 -7.50
C PHE A 17 -0.93 8.26 -7.66
N HIS A 18 -2.19 7.89 -7.77
CA HIS A 18 -3.30 8.82 -7.58
C HIS A 18 -3.62 8.88 -6.09
N THR A 19 -3.89 10.07 -5.58
CA THR A 19 -4.19 10.29 -4.16
C THR A 19 -5.41 11.18 -4.00
N LEU A 20 -5.90 11.26 -2.77
CA LEU A 20 -7.02 12.13 -2.39
C LEU A 20 -6.58 13.06 -1.27
N ALA A 21 -7.04 14.32 -1.31
CA ALA A 21 -6.69 15.31 -0.30
C ALA A 21 -7.04 14.89 1.14
N SER A 22 -8.02 14.00 1.30
CA SER A 22 -8.43 13.50 2.61
C SER A 22 -7.52 12.41 3.17
N LEU A 23 -6.58 11.89 2.36
CA LEU A 23 -5.74 10.78 2.78
C LEU A 23 -4.41 11.27 3.36
N PHE A 24 -3.86 10.47 4.26
CA PHE A 24 -2.56 10.71 4.85
C PHE A 24 -1.49 10.79 3.77
N SER A 25 -0.66 11.82 3.86
CA SER A 25 0.49 12.02 2.95
C SER A 25 0.13 12.06 1.47
N TYR A 26 -0.95 12.75 1.15
CA TYR A 26 -1.50 12.74 -0.21
C TYR A 26 -0.66 13.50 -1.25
N ARG A 27 0.30 14.31 -0.82
CA ARG A 27 1.14 15.13 -1.72
C ARG A 27 2.49 14.50 -2.03
N GLN A 28 2.93 13.56 -1.20
CA GLN A 28 4.19 12.86 -1.40
C GLN A 28 4.20 11.59 -0.56
N VAL A 29 5.03 10.64 -0.95
CA VAL A 29 5.22 9.42 -0.16
C VAL A 29 5.79 9.80 1.21
N ASP A 30 5.15 9.30 2.27
CA ASP A 30 5.53 9.58 3.65
C ASP A 30 6.94 9.09 3.97
N LEU A 31 7.69 9.86 4.73
CA LEU A 31 9.05 9.51 5.11
C LEU A 31 9.13 8.20 5.89
N GLY A 32 8.18 7.99 6.83
CA GLY A 32 8.12 6.74 7.60
C GLY A 32 7.89 5.53 6.70
N THR A 33 7.02 5.66 5.71
CA THR A 33 6.78 4.63 4.70
C THR A 33 8.05 4.34 3.91
N ARG A 34 8.75 5.37 3.45
CA ARG A 34 10.00 5.20 2.70
C ARG A 34 11.07 4.51 3.53
N GLN A 35 11.21 4.90 4.79
CA GLN A 35 12.18 4.28 5.70
C GLN A 35 11.85 2.81 5.96
N MET A 36 10.57 2.50 6.15
CA MET A 36 10.12 1.13 6.34
C MET A 36 10.45 0.27 5.11
N ILE A 37 10.19 0.77 3.92
CA ILE A 37 10.51 0.09 2.67
C ILE A 37 12.02 -0.11 2.53
N GLU A 38 12.82 0.91 2.79
CA GLU A 38 14.28 0.83 2.69
C GLU A 38 14.88 -0.21 3.62
N GLN A 39 14.27 -0.44 4.78
CA GLN A 39 14.75 -1.37 5.78
C GLN A 39 14.19 -2.79 5.61
N THR A 40 13.29 -2.98 4.66
CA THR A 40 12.62 -4.26 4.46
C THR A 40 13.29 -5.03 3.33
N ASP A 41 13.71 -6.26 3.63
CA ASP A 41 14.24 -7.19 2.63
C ASP A 41 13.13 -8.14 2.20
N LEU A 42 12.55 -7.90 1.01
CA LEU A 42 11.52 -8.75 0.46
C LEU A 42 12.14 -9.87 -0.34
N ARG A 43 11.84 -11.11 0.06
CA ARG A 43 12.25 -12.31 -0.67
C ARG A 43 11.12 -12.79 -1.57
N PRO A 44 11.44 -13.48 -2.68
CA PRO A 44 10.41 -13.94 -3.62
C PRO A 44 9.37 -14.89 -3.01
N ASP A 45 9.68 -15.55 -1.91
CA ASP A 45 8.77 -16.47 -1.23
C ASP A 45 7.92 -15.80 -0.14
N CYS A 46 8.09 -14.50 0.08
CA CYS A 46 7.29 -13.78 1.07
C CYS A 46 5.83 -13.63 0.62
N LYS A 47 4.93 -13.64 1.59
CA LYS A 47 3.56 -13.20 1.44
C LYS A 47 3.34 -11.99 2.34
N VAL A 48 2.83 -10.90 1.78
CA VAL A 48 2.83 -9.59 2.44
C VAL A 48 1.42 -9.10 2.66
N LEU A 49 1.16 -8.60 3.87
CA LEU A 49 -0.04 -7.82 4.17
C LEU A 49 0.37 -6.35 4.37
N ASP A 50 -0.21 -5.47 3.57
CA ASP A 50 -0.13 -4.02 3.75
C ASP A 50 -1.36 -3.59 4.55
N LEU A 51 -1.19 -3.45 5.85
CA LEU A 51 -2.28 -3.17 6.80
C LEU A 51 -2.44 -1.66 6.96
N GLY A 52 -3.63 -1.15 6.64
CA GLY A 52 -3.87 0.28 6.59
C GLY A 52 -3.20 0.91 5.38
N CYS A 53 -3.49 0.38 4.20
CA CYS A 53 -2.70 0.61 2.99
C CYS A 53 -2.79 2.05 2.43
N GLY A 54 -3.79 2.84 2.84
CA GLY A 54 -3.99 4.16 2.24
C GLY A 54 -4.18 4.06 0.72
N TYR A 55 -3.45 4.86 -0.03
CA TYR A 55 -3.54 4.81 -1.50
C TYR A 55 -2.62 3.76 -2.14
N GLY A 56 -1.87 2.99 -1.33
CA GLY A 56 -1.28 1.74 -1.79
C GLY A 56 0.23 1.68 -1.99
N VAL A 57 1.00 2.60 -1.42
CA VAL A 57 2.45 2.67 -1.67
C VAL A 57 3.16 1.35 -1.34
N VAL A 58 2.97 0.84 -0.12
CA VAL A 58 3.69 -0.34 0.35
C VAL A 58 3.29 -1.58 -0.43
N GLY A 59 1.99 -1.82 -0.57
CA GLY A 59 1.49 -2.99 -1.28
C GLY A 59 1.89 -2.99 -2.76
N ILE A 60 1.85 -1.85 -3.41
CA ILE A 60 2.24 -1.73 -4.82
C ILE A 60 3.75 -1.93 -4.98
N TRP A 61 4.56 -1.34 -4.11
CA TRP A 61 5.99 -1.60 -4.10
C TRP A 61 6.29 -3.10 -3.89
N ALA A 62 5.63 -3.72 -2.91
CA ALA A 62 5.82 -5.15 -2.63
C ALA A 62 5.43 -6.00 -3.84
N ALA A 63 4.28 -5.73 -4.44
CA ALA A 63 3.80 -6.46 -5.61
C ALA A 63 4.73 -6.31 -6.81
N HIS A 64 5.25 -5.12 -7.03
CA HIS A 64 6.23 -4.87 -8.08
C HIS A 64 7.51 -5.69 -7.85
N THR A 65 7.87 -5.90 -6.59
CA THR A 65 9.11 -6.59 -6.22
C THR A 65 8.96 -8.12 -6.25
N ILE A 66 7.86 -8.66 -5.70
CA ILE A 66 7.73 -10.12 -5.51
C ILE A 66 6.55 -10.76 -6.23
N GLY A 67 5.67 -9.97 -6.83
CA GLY A 67 4.49 -10.47 -7.52
C GLY A 67 3.18 -10.08 -6.83
N ALA A 68 2.21 -9.67 -7.63
CA ALA A 68 0.93 -9.15 -7.13
C ALA A 68 0.12 -10.20 -6.36
N GLU A 69 0.20 -11.47 -6.76
CA GLU A 69 -0.54 -12.56 -6.12
C GLU A 69 -0.08 -12.86 -4.69
N LYS A 70 1.05 -12.31 -4.30
CA LYS A 70 1.63 -12.52 -2.95
C LYS A 70 1.29 -11.37 -2.00
N VAL A 71 0.49 -10.41 -2.44
CA VAL A 71 0.21 -9.19 -1.68
C VAL A 71 -1.27 -9.05 -1.41
N VAL A 72 -1.59 -8.76 -0.16
CA VAL A 72 -2.92 -8.35 0.30
C VAL A 72 -2.81 -6.95 0.85
N MET A 73 -3.75 -6.08 0.48
CA MET A 73 -3.85 -4.72 0.98
C MET A 73 -5.18 -4.53 1.67
N SER A 74 -5.19 -3.89 2.83
CA SER A 74 -6.43 -3.64 3.56
C SER A 74 -6.47 -2.24 4.13
N ASP A 75 -7.68 -1.71 4.28
CA ASP A 75 -7.91 -0.44 4.96
C ASP A 75 -9.35 -0.40 5.48
N VAL A 76 -9.58 0.34 6.54
CA VAL A 76 -10.91 0.60 7.08
C VAL A 76 -11.60 1.72 6.29
N ASN A 77 -10.84 2.56 5.62
CA ASN A 77 -11.34 3.70 4.86
C ASN A 77 -11.68 3.27 3.43
N ILE A 78 -12.96 3.27 3.11
CA ILE A 78 -13.46 2.91 1.77
C ILE A 78 -12.87 3.81 0.67
N ALA A 79 -12.73 5.10 0.95
CA ALA A 79 -12.17 6.04 -0.04
C ALA A 79 -10.71 5.70 -0.36
N ALA A 80 -9.94 5.30 0.67
CA ALA A 80 -8.57 4.84 0.48
C ALA A 80 -8.52 3.59 -0.40
N LEU A 81 -9.37 2.60 -0.13
CA LEU A 81 -9.42 1.38 -0.93
C LEU A 81 -9.77 1.63 -2.39
N LYS A 82 -10.70 2.56 -2.65
CA LYS A 82 -11.08 2.90 -4.02
C LYS A 82 -9.90 3.48 -4.80
N ILE A 83 -9.16 4.40 -4.19
CA ILE A 83 -8.00 4.98 -4.87
C ILE A 83 -6.85 3.98 -4.97
N ALA A 84 -6.67 3.13 -3.95
CA ALA A 84 -5.70 2.03 -4.01
C ALA A 84 -6.01 1.08 -5.17
N ALA A 85 -7.29 0.76 -5.39
CA ALA A 85 -7.72 -0.08 -6.50
C ALA A 85 -7.38 0.56 -7.86
N GLU A 86 -7.57 1.88 -7.99
CA GLU A 86 -7.16 2.59 -9.19
C GLU A 86 -5.65 2.47 -9.43
N ASN A 87 -4.85 2.60 -8.36
CA ASN A 87 -3.40 2.53 -8.46
C ASN A 87 -2.93 1.11 -8.79
N VAL A 88 -3.54 0.11 -8.22
CA VAL A 88 -3.28 -1.30 -8.54
C VAL A 88 -3.50 -1.55 -10.02
N LYS A 89 -4.63 -1.10 -10.54
CA LYS A 89 -4.99 -1.28 -11.95
C LYS A 89 -4.05 -0.52 -12.88
N ALA A 90 -3.73 0.73 -12.53
CA ALA A 90 -2.84 1.57 -13.33
C ALA A 90 -1.44 0.98 -13.44
N ASN A 91 -1.02 0.17 -12.47
CA ASN A 91 0.29 -0.49 -12.47
C ASN A 91 0.23 -1.95 -12.93
N ASN A 92 -0.90 -2.40 -13.47
CA ASN A 92 -1.10 -3.77 -13.95
C ASN A 92 -0.83 -4.83 -12.88
N LEU A 93 -1.26 -4.55 -11.65
CA LEU A 93 -1.06 -5.42 -10.50
C LEU A 93 -2.39 -5.99 -9.99
N ASP A 94 -3.29 -6.33 -10.90
CA ASP A 94 -4.68 -6.70 -10.60
C ASP A 94 -4.83 -7.92 -9.69
N LYS A 95 -3.78 -8.72 -9.55
CA LYS A 95 -3.82 -9.89 -8.67
C LYS A 95 -3.64 -9.55 -7.19
N ILE A 96 -3.32 -8.30 -6.86
CA ILE A 96 -3.33 -7.87 -5.47
C ILE A 96 -4.76 -7.99 -4.94
N GLN A 97 -4.90 -8.60 -3.77
CA GLN A 97 -6.18 -8.68 -3.09
C GLN A 97 -6.40 -7.45 -2.22
N LEU A 98 -7.55 -6.79 -2.38
CA LEU A 98 -7.92 -5.60 -1.61
C LEU A 98 -9.07 -5.98 -0.68
N ILE A 99 -8.91 -5.70 0.61
CA ILE A 99 -9.91 -6.08 1.63
C ILE A 99 -10.28 -4.85 2.47
N HIS A 100 -11.58 -4.58 2.56
CA HIS A 100 -12.12 -3.60 3.50
C HIS A 100 -12.17 -4.26 4.88
N SER A 101 -11.37 -3.77 5.82
CA SER A 101 -11.27 -4.39 7.14
C SER A 101 -10.86 -3.38 8.20
N ASN A 102 -11.46 -3.48 9.37
CA ASN A 102 -10.98 -2.79 10.55
C ASN A 102 -9.93 -3.68 11.22
N GLY A 103 -8.65 -3.33 11.02
CA GLY A 103 -7.56 -4.21 11.46
C GLY A 103 -7.68 -5.57 10.78
N PHE A 104 -7.69 -6.63 11.58
CA PHE A 104 -7.73 -8.01 11.09
C PHE A 104 -9.14 -8.61 10.98
N ASP A 105 -10.19 -7.83 11.24
CA ASP A 105 -11.56 -8.37 11.37
C ASP A 105 -12.02 -9.18 10.14
N HIS A 106 -11.60 -8.79 8.96
CA HIS A 106 -11.98 -9.45 7.71
C HIS A 106 -10.80 -10.06 6.97
N ILE A 107 -9.65 -10.18 7.63
CA ILE A 107 -8.45 -10.81 7.06
C ILE A 107 -8.44 -12.27 7.51
N HIS A 108 -8.69 -13.18 6.58
CA HIS A 108 -8.80 -14.60 6.88
C HIS A 108 -7.52 -15.38 6.60
N ASP A 109 -6.63 -14.82 5.80
CA ASP A 109 -5.32 -15.44 5.56
C ASP A 109 -4.47 -15.37 6.81
N VAL A 110 -3.71 -16.41 7.08
CA VAL A 110 -2.91 -16.53 8.32
C VAL A 110 -1.44 -16.83 8.06
N ASP A 111 -1.04 -16.92 6.81
CA ASP A 111 0.31 -17.34 6.42
C ASP A 111 1.18 -16.21 5.90
N PHE A 112 0.93 -14.98 6.35
CA PHE A 112 1.78 -13.86 5.98
C PHE A 112 3.18 -14.00 6.56
N SER A 113 4.19 -13.84 5.68
CA SER A 113 5.58 -13.76 6.12
C SER A 113 5.89 -12.40 6.74
N LEU A 114 5.16 -11.37 6.29
CA LEU A 114 5.43 -9.99 6.69
C LEU A 114 4.13 -9.20 6.73
N ILE A 115 3.94 -8.47 7.81
CA ILE A 115 2.84 -7.50 7.93
C ILE A 115 3.46 -6.13 8.07
N MET A 116 3.16 -5.25 7.12
CA MET A 116 3.68 -3.89 7.10
C MET A 116 2.55 -2.93 7.43
N SER A 117 2.79 -2.03 8.36
CA SER A 117 1.80 -1.05 8.78
C SER A 117 2.50 0.25 9.14
N ASN A 118 2.02 1.34 8.56
CA ASN A 118 2.48 2.68 8.89
C ASN A 118 1.25 3.56 9.14
N PRO A 119 0.60 3.40 10.29
CA PRO A 119 -0.61 4.17 10.57
C PRO A 119 -0.31 5.66 10.66
N PRO A 120 -1.29 6.52 10.32
CA PRO A 120 -1.12 7.95 10.52
C PRO A 120 -0.80 8.26 11.97
N TYR A 121 0.13 9.16 12.18
CA TYR A 121 0.54 9.54 13.52
C TYR A 121 -0.21 10.80 13.93
N HIS A 122 -0.95 10.70 15.02
CA HIS A 122 -1.68 11.84 15.60
C HIS A 122 -1.10 12.17 16.96
N THR A 123 -0.68 13.41 17.10
CA THR A 123 -0.31 13.97 18.40
C THR A 123 -1.42 14.93 18.83
N ASP A 124 -2.08 14.60 19.85
CA ASP A 124 -3.10 15.49 20.44
C ASP A 124 -2.47 16.49 21.40
#